data_06b0c735276cc6cba74fa5268a1e809b
#
_entry.id   06b0c735276cc6cba74fa5268a1e809b
#
_cell.length_a   1.000
_cell.length_b   1.000
_cell.length_c   1.000
_cell.angle_alpha   90.00
_cell.angle_beta   90.00
_cell.angle_gamma   90.00
#
_symmetry.space_group_name_H-M   'P 1'
#
loop_
_entity.id
_entity.type
_entity.pdbx_description
1 polymer ?
#
loop_
_entity_poly.entity_id
_entity_poly.type
_entity_poly.pdbx_seq_one_letter_code
_entity_poly.pdbx_strand_id
1 'polypeptide(L)'
;FHLVFNPVAFCATGQGVLNEIQNRYEKTNDFEANFIQEYIGKVMRQPNKGEGKVYFKKKGMMRWDYNVPNQKLISDGHTLWYYQPEEKQVLVSDVSRVLKEKTPLAFLAGEGDLGRDFKLLNLNESVSQKEDNYVVELAPKEPLATLSKLILTVDKKSYTVLQADVFDGLGNVTRTRFIEIKTNVGLSNSFFHFTIPPGTEIIKMQESTTPSGGKGAPSK
;
A
#
# COMPACT_ATOMS: atom_id res chain seq x y z
N PHE A 1 -42.74 -36.24 -1.53
CA PHE A 1 -42.35 -34.95 -0.92
C PHE A 1 -40.93 -34.66 -1.32
N HIS A 2 -40.73 -33.81 -2.35
CA HIS A 2 -39.42 -33.31 -2.73
C HIS A 2 -39.22 -31.99 -1.95
N LEU A 3 -38.30 -32.01 -0.99
CA LEU A 3 -37.78 -30.77 -0.35
C LEU A 3 -36.85 -30.09 -1.36
N VAL A 4 -37.31 -28.99 -1.95
CA VAL A 4 -36.47 -28.08 -2.73
C VAL A 4 -35.67 -27.27 -1.73
N PHE A 5 -34.39 -27.59 -1.58
CA PHE A 5 -33.43 -26.74 -0.90
C PHE A 5 -33.16 -25.53 -1.81
N ASN A 6 -33.75 -24.39 -1.53
CA ASN A 6 -33.33 -23.13 -2.10
C ASN A 6 -32.02 -22.73 -1.40
N PRO A 7 -30.88 -22.63 -2.12
CA PRO A 7 -29.69 -22.02 -1.54
C PRO A 7 -29.98 -20.54 -1.34
N VAL A 8 -30.10 -20.11 -0.08
CA VAL A 8 -30.10 -18.68 0.28
C VAL A 8 -28.73 -18.16 -0.17
N ALA A 9 -28.70 -17.39 -1.24
CA ALA A 9 -27.51 -16.65 -1.64
C ALA A 9 -27.17 -15.70 -0.49
N PHE A 10 -26.11 -16.04 0.26
CA PHE A 10 -25.58 -15.19 1.32
C PHE A 10 -24.93 -13.99 0.63
N CYS A 11 -25.69 -12.89 0.51
CA CYS A 11 -25.14 -11.64 0.03
C CYS A 11 -24.06 -11.20 1.05
N ALA A 12 -22.80 -11.22 0.65
CA ALA A 12 -21.70 -10.83 1.52
C ALA A 12 -21.90 -9.37 1.94
N THR A 13 -21.99 -9.12 3.24
CA THR A 13 -22.06 -7.74 3.75
C THR A 13 -20.68 -7.07 3.52
N GLY A 14 -20.69 -5.77 3.22
CA GLY A 14 -19.45 -5.03 3.00
C GLY A 14 -18.47 -5.15 4.17
N GLN A 15 -18.96 -5.15 5.41
CA GLN A 15 -18.14 -5.38 6.60
C GLN A 15 -17.57 -6.80 6.65
N GLY A 16 -18.35 -7.80 6.22
CA GLY A 16 -17.88 -9.19 6.13
C GLY A 16 -16.71 -9.31 5.14
N VAL A 17 -16.80 -8.67 3.97
CA VAL A 17 -15.71 -8.66 2.98
C VAL A 17 -14.45 -8.00 3.54
N LEU A 18 -14.59 -6.85 4.25
CA LEU A 18 -13.44 -6.20 4.89
C LEU A 18 -12.76 -7.09 5.93
N ASN A 19 -13.55 -7.79 6.74
CA ASN A 19 -13.02 -8.71 7.74
C ASN A 19 -12.27 -9.89 7.10
N GLU A 20 -12.77 -10.44 5.99
CA GLU A 20 -12.07 -11.52 5.28
C GLU A 20 -10.77 -11.05 4.64
N ILE A 21 -10.74 -9.84 4.04
CA ILE A 21 -9.50 -9.23 3.55
C ILE A 21 -8.51 -9.06 4.70
N GLN A 22 -8.95 -8.51 5.84
CA GLN A 22 -8.10 -8.33 7.02
C GLN A 22 -7.53 -9.68 7.51
N ASN A 23 -8.39 -10.68 7.71
CA ASN A 23 -8.03 -12.03 8.13
C ASN A 23 -7.01 -12.68 7.17
N ARG A 24 -7.15 -12.44 5.88
CA ARG A 24 -6.21 -12.95 4.86
C ARG A 24 -4.81 -12.38 5.09
N TYR A 25 -4.69 -11.06 5.27
CA TYR A 25 -3.40 -10.40 5.46
C TYR A 25 -2.82 -10.67 6.85
N GLU A 26 -3.64 -10.83 7.88
CA GLU A 26 -3.18 -11.26 9.21
C GLU A 26 -2.55 -12.66 9.23
N LYS A 27 -3.00 -13.56 8.37
CA LYS A 27 -2.44 -14.92 8.21
C LYS A 27 -1.27 -14.96 7.23
N THR A 28 -1.00 -13.89 6.49
CA THR A 28 0.12 -13.81 5.55
C THR A 28 1.34 -13.28 6.27
N ASN A 29 2.42 -14.06 6.32
CA ASN A 29 3.70 -13.65 6.93
C ASN A 29 4.54 -12.82 5.97
N ASP A 30 4.54 -13.23 4.69
CA ASP A 30 5.22 -12.54 3.61
C ASP A 30 4.49 -12.79 2.28
N PHE A 31 4.70 -11.90 1.31
CA PHE A 31 4.28 -12.15 -0.06
C PHE A 31 5.25 -11.54 -1.07
N GLU A 32 5.22 -12.05 -2.30
CA GLU A 32 5.88 -11.49 -3.47
C GLU A 32 4.89 -11.39 -4.63
N ALA A 33 5.09 -10.38 -5.49
CA ALA A 33 4.33 -10.22 -6.72
C ALA A 33 5.14 -9.43 -7.76
N ASN A 34 4.81 -9.58 -9.03
CA ASN A 34 5.10 -8.57 -10.02
C ASN A 34 4.08 -7.44 -9.88
N PHE A 35 4.46 -6.21 -10.18
CA PHE A 35 3.52 -5.09 -10.16
C PHE A 35 3.63 -4.24 -11.42
N ILE A 36 2.51 -3.62 -11.77
CA ILE A 36 2.42 -2.51 -12.73
C ILE A 36 1.78 -1.36 -11.97
N GLN A 37 2.44 -0.21 -11.98
CA GLN A 37 1.97 1.00 -11.31
C GLN A 37 1.78 2.12 -12.32
N GLU A 38 0.68 2.85 -12.20
CA GLU A 38 0.35 4.01 -13.00
C GLU A 38 0.06 5.19 -12.09
N TYR A 39 0.78 6.29 -12.28
CA TYR A 39 0.44 7.57 -11.67
C TYR A 39 -0.35 8.42 -12.68
N ILE A 40 -1.59 8.70 -12.33
CA ILE A 40 -2.57 9.41 -13.15
C ILE A 40 -2.82 10.77 -12.51
N GLY A 41 -2.06 11.78 -12.93
CA GLY A 41 -2.26 13.15 -12.46
C GLY A 41 -3.48 13.78 -13.12
N LYS A 42 -4.29 14.53 -12.36
CA LYS A 42 -5.52 15.17 -12.83
C LYS A 42 -5.32 16.09 -14.04
N VAL A 43 -4.14 16.69 -14.17
CA VAL A 43 -3.78 17.58 -15.29
C VAL A 43 -2.82 16.96 -16.30
N MET A 44 -2.42 15.72 -16.08
CA MET A 44 -1.49 15.01 -16.98
C MET A 44 -2.23 14.40 -18.17
N ARG A 45 -1.64 14.52 -19.37
CA ARG A 45 -2.22 13.93 -20.59
C ARG A 45 -2.03 12.41 -20.69
N GLN A 46 -0.97 11.90 -20.06
CA GLN A 46 -0.66 10.46 -20.03
C GLN A 46 -0.18 10.06 -18.65
N PRO A 47 -0.53 8.84 -18.18
CA PRO A 47 -0.02 8.33 -16.92
C PRO A 47 1.50 8.09 -16.97
N ASN A 48 2.18 8.37 -15.86
CA ASN A 48 3.53 7.84 -15.67
C ASN A 48 3.40 6.38 -15.23
N LYS A 49 4.21 5.51 -15.85
CA LYS A 49 4.18 4.07 -15.59
C LYS A 49 5.45 3.61 -14.91
N GLY A 50 5.27 2.65 -14.01
CA GLY A 50 6.35 1.92 -13.38
C GLY A 50 5.99 0.43 -13.30
N GLU A 51 7.00 -0.42 -13.33
CA GLU A 51 6.81 -1.85 -13.18
C GLU A 51 8.02 -2.48 -12.49
N GLY A 52 7.80 -3.65 -11.90
CA GLY A 52 8.89 -4.35 -11.22
C GLY A 52 8.38 -5.49 -10.34
N LYS A 53 9.13 -5.76 -9.28
CA LYS A 53 8.78 -6.76 -8.27
C LYS A 53 8.60 -6.11 -6.90
N VAL A 54 7.62 -6.61 -6.17
CA VAL A 54 7.34 -6.15 -4.82
C VAL A 54 7.34 -7.32 -3.85
N TYR A 55 7.85 -7.06 -2.67
CA TYR A 55 7.94 -8.02 -1.58
C TYR A 55 7.53 -7.33 -0.28
N PHE A 56 6.70 -8.01 0.51
CA PHE A 56 6.34 -7.57 1.85
C PHE A 56 6.54 -8.69 2.85
N LYS A 57 6.92 -8.32 4.05
CA LYS A 57 7.00 -9.20 5.20
C LYS A 57 6.54 -8.44 6.45
N LYS A 58 5.87 -9.15 7.35
CA LYS A 58 5.41 -8.58 8.63
C LYS A 58 6.51 -7.81 9.35
N LYS A 59 6.08 -6.88 10.21
CA LYS A 59 6.89 -5.89 10.93
C LYS A 59 7.45 -4.80 10.02
N GLY A 60 6.65 -4.35 9.03
CA GLY A 60 6.98 -3.19 8.20
C GLY A 60 8.11 -3.41 7.20
N MET A 61 8.54 -4.67 6.98
CA MET A 61 9.55 -4.96 5.97
C MET A 61 8.93 -4.94 4.58
N MET A 62 9.53 -4.18 3.67
CA MET A 62 9.08 -4.08 2.29
C MET A 62 10.25 -3.85 1.33
N ARG A 63 10.07 -4.29 0.09
CA ARG A 63 11.01 -4.07 -0.99
C ARG A 63 10.28 -3.95 -2.30
N TRP A 64 10.49 -2.82 -2.99
CA TRP A 64 10.02 -2.55 -4.32
C TRP A 64 11.23 -2.39 -5.22
N ASP A 65 11.45 -3.33 -6.10
CA ASP A 65 12.48 -3.28 -7.13
C ASP A 65 11.82 -2.87 -8.44
N TYR A 66 11.91 -1.59 -8.80
CA TYR A 66 11.41 -1.10 -10.08
C TYR A 66 12.42 -1.40 -11.19
N ASN A 67 11.92 -1.89 -12.31
CA ASN A 67 12.69 -2.05 -13.54
C ASN A 67 12.67 -0.75 -14.36
N VAL A 68 11.51 -0.07 -14.37
CA VAL A 68 11.27 1.21 -15.06
C VAL A 68 10.41 2.09 -14.15
N PRO A 69 10.93 3.29 -13.76
CA PRO A 69 12.34 3.68 -13.79
C PRO A 69 13.20 2.78 -12.90
N ASN A 70 14.50 2.68 -13.14
CA ASN A 70 15.40 1.90 -12.29
C ASN A 70 15.56 2.58 -10.93
N GLN A 71 14.84 2.06 -9.93
CA GLN A 71 14.89 2.58 -8.54
C GLN A 71 14.47 1.48 -7.57
N LYS A 72 14.80 1.67 -6.29
CA LYS A 72 14.44 0.72 -5.24
C LYS A 72 13.89 1.46 -4.02
N LEU A 73 12.79 0.95 -3.48
CA LEU A 73 12.28 1.35 -2.18
C LEU A 73 12.37 0.14 -1.25
N ILE A 74 13.19 0.23 -0.20
CA ILE A 74 13.46 -0.91 0.68
C ILE A 74 13.27 -0.48 2.12
N SER A 75 12.66 -1.32 2.95
CA SER A 75 12.59 -1.15 4.40
C SER A 75 12.88 -2.47 5.12
N ASP A 76 13.70 -2.40 6.16
CA ASP A 76 13.97 -3.51 7.08
C ASP A 76 13.01 -3.55 8.28
N GLY A 77 11.97 -2.70 8.27
CA GLY A 77 11.03 -2.52 9.37
C GLY A 77 11.38 -1.35 10.30
N HIS A 78 12.54 -0.72 10.14
CA HIS A 78 13.00 0.45 10.90
C HIS A 78 13.42 1.58 9.98
N THR A 79 14.33 1.30 9.08
CA THR A 79 14.88 2.26 8.12
C THR A 79 14.24 2.05 6.76
N LEU A 80 13.93 3.15 6.10
CA LEU A 80 13.46 3.20 4.72
C LEU A 80 14.56 3.81 3.86
N TRP A 81 14.92 3.10 2.79
CA TRP A 81 15.85 3.56 1.76
C TRP A 81 15.11 3.71 0.44
N TYR A 82 15.17 4.91 -0.14
CA TYR A 82 14.74 5.13 -1.52
C TYR A 82 15.97 5.39 -2.37
N TYR A 83 16.40 4.39 -3.11
CA TYR A 83 17.62 4.40 -3.90
C TYR A 83 17.34 4.68 -5.37
N GLN A 84 18.01 5.68 -5.91
CA GLN A 84 17.97 6.15 -7.30
C GLN A 84 19.36 6.03 -7.91
N PRO A 85 19.69 4.90 -8.57
CA PRO A 85 21.06 4.63 -9.06
C PRO A 85 21.50 5.61 -10.15
N GLU A 86 20.59 6.09 -11.01
CA GLU A 86 20.91 7.03 -12.09
C GLU A 86 21.34 8.39 -11.54
N GLU A 87 20.76 8.81 -10.43
CA GLU A 87 21.07 10.04 -9.71
C GLU A 87 22.19 9.84 -8.68
N LYS A 88 22.66 8.60 -8.50
CA LYS A 88 23.65 8.19 -7.49
C LYS A 88 23.29 8.67 -6.08
N GLN A 89 22.02 8.65 -5.73
CA GLN A 89 21.53 9.10 -4.43
C GLN A 89 20.67 8.05 -3.73
N VAL A 90 20.62 8.14 -2.41
CA VAL A 90 19.70 7.41 -1.56
C VAL A 90 19.10 8.34 -0.51
N LEU A 91 17.77 8.40 -0.48
CA LEU A 91 17.05 9.06 0.60
C LEU A 91 16.84 8.05 1.73
N VAL A 92 17.21 8.45 2.95
CA VAL A 92 17.10 7.59 4.14
C VAL A 92 16.15 8.25 5.14
N SER A 93 15.16 7.50 5.59
CA SER A 93 14.20 7.95 6.59
C SER A 93 13.80 6.82 7.55
N ASP A 94 13.09 7.17 8.62
CA ASP A 94 12.42 6.20 9.49
C ASP A 94 11.17 5.66 8.77
N VAL A 95 11.01 4.34 8.72
CA VAL A 95 9.86 3.70 8.07
C VAL A 95 8.53 4.04 8.76
N SER A 96 8.56 4.36 10.05
CA SER A 96 7.36 4.72 10.81
C SER A 96 6.60 5.90 10.22
N ARG A 97 7.28 6.79 9.48
CA ARG A 97 6.64 7.90 8.76
C ARG A 97 5.69 7.40 7.68
N VAL A 98 6.15 6.46 6.85
CA VAL A 98 5.35 5.88 5.77
C VAL A 98 4.23 5.01 6.33
N LEU A 99 4.51 4.25 7.39
CA LEU A 99 3.52 3.37 8.02
C LEU A 99 2.47 4.15 8.82
N LYS A 100 2.83 5.29 9.44
CA LYS A 100 1.88 6.17 10.15
C LYS A 100 0.87 6.84 9.23
N GLU A 101 1.18 7.01 7.96
CA GLU A 101 0.28 7.61 6.98
C GLU A 101 -0.91 6.72 6.60
N LYS A 102 -1.10 5.57 7.27
CA LYS A 102 -2.23 4.64 7.07
C LYS A 102 -2.44 4.32 5.58
N THR A 103 -1.34 4.21 4.85
CA THR A 103 -1.36 3.95 3.41
C THR A 103 -1.70 2.49 3.12
N PRO A 104 -2.12 2.16 1.89
CA PRO A 104 -2.23 0.75 1.47
C PRO A 104 -0.94 -0.04 1.65
N LEU A 105 0.22 0.62 1.59
CA LEU A 105 1.52 0.01 1.86
C LEU A 105 1.64 -0.48 3.31
N ALA A 106 1.16 0.32 4.28
CA ALA A 106 1.13 -0.08 5.69
C ALA A 106 0.27 -1.33 5.91
N PHE A 107 -0.92 -1.38 5.27
CA PHE A 107 -1.79 -2.55 5.34
C PHE A 107 -1.13 -3.79 4.72
N LEU A 108 -0.56 -3.67 3.52
CA LEU A 108 0.12 -4.77 2.84
C LEU A 108 1.37 -5.25 3.61
N ALA A 109 2.04 -4.34 4.32
CA ALA A 109 3.17 -4.65 5.21
C ALA A 109 2.73 -5.25 6.57
N GLY A 110 1.42 -5.44 6.79
CA GLY A 110 0.87 -6.03 8.01
C GLY A 110 0.78 -5.09 9.22
N GLU A 111 0.87 -3.76 8.99
CA GLU A 111 0.85 -2.74 10.05
C GLU A 111 -0.49 -1.95 10.10
N GLY A 112 -1.37 -2.14 9.14
CA GLY A 112 -2.67 -1.48 9.03
C GLY A 112 -3.84 -2.36 9.44
N ASP A 113 -4.95 -1.74 9.79
CA ASP A 113 -6.24 -2.37 10.05
C ASP A 113 -7.33 -1.66 9.24
N LEU A 114 -7.90 -2.36 8.25
CA LEU A 114 -8.90 -1.80 7.34
C LEU A 114 -10.14 -1.33 8.10
N GLY A 115 -10.61 -2.10 9.06
CA GLY A 115 -11.82 -1.77 9.82
C GLY A 115 -11.60 -0.62 10.80
N ARG A 116 -10.42 -0.55 11.42
CA ARG A 116 -10.04 0.52 12.35
C ARG A 116 -9.77 1.83 11.62
N ASP A 117 -9.02 1.78 10.52
CA ASP A 117 -8.45 2.97 9.89
C ASP A 117 -9.35 3.55 8.79
N PHE A 118 -10.24 2.74 8.20
CA PHE A 118 -11.07 3.12 7.07
C PHE A 118 -12.57 2.97 7.34
N LYS A 119 -13.35 3.81 6.66
CA LYS A 119 -14.79 3.70 6.53
C LYS A 119 -15.11 3.10 5.16
N LEU A 120 -15.93 2.07 5.13
CA LEU A 120 -16.48 1.54 3.89
C LEU A 120 -17.44 2.57 3.28
N LEU A 121 -17.19 2.98 2.05
CA LEU A 121 -18.07 3.84 1.27
C LEU A 121 -19.01 3.02 0.39
N ASN A 122 -18.45 2.01 -0.31
CA ASN A 122 -19.19 1.20 -1.24
C ASN A 122 -18.57 -0.19 -1.40
N LEU A 123 -19.40 -1.18 -1.71
CA LEU A 123 -19.01 -2.52 -2.13
C LEU A 123 -19.77 -2.87 -3.41
N ASN A 124 -19.04 -3.07 -4.48
CA ASN A 124 -19.56 -3.55 -5.76
C ASN A 124 -18.98 -4.93 -6.07
N GLU A 125 -19.70 -5.67 -6.88
CA GLU A 125 -19.23 -6.91 -7.47
C GLU A 125 -18.94 -6.68 -8.95
N SER A 126 -17.71 -6.97 -9.38
CA SER A 126 -17.36 -7.00 -10.79
C SER A 126 -17.34 -8.44 -11.24
N VAL A 127 -18.27 -8.79 -12.11
CA VAL A 127 -18.34 -10.13 -12.72
C VAL A 127 -18.02 -9.98 -14.19
N SER A 128 -16.87 -10.49 -14.60
CA SER A 128 -16.56 -10.70 -16.02
C SER A 128 -16.46 -12.20 -16.31
N GLN A 129 -16.42 -12.58 -17.58
CA GLN A 129 -16.28 -14.00 -17.96
C GLN A 129 -14.99 -14.67 -17.41
N LYS A 130 -14.03 -13.85 -16.93
CA LYS A 130 -12.72 -14.33 -16.45
C LYS A 130 -12.41 -13.93 -15.00
N GLU A 131 -13.13 -12.97 -14.44
CA GLU A 131 -12.80 -12.38 -13.14
C GLU A 131 -14.07 -12.19 -12.32
N ASP A 132 -14.05 -12.71 -11.10
CA ASP A 132 -15.12 -12.56 -10.11
C ASP A 132 -14.53 -11.85 -8.88
N ASN A 133 -14.66 -10.53 -8.85
CA ASN A 133 -13.99 -9.67 -7.90
C ASN A 133 -14.97 -8.82 -7.10
N TYR A 134 -14.59 -8.50 -5.85
CA TYR A 134 -15.13 -7.37 -5.12
C TYR A 134 -14.38 -6.09 -5.49
N VAL A 135 -15.12 -4.99 -5.61
CA VAL A 135 -14.57 -3.63 -5.71
C VAL A 135 -14.99 -2.88 -4.44
N VAL A 136 -14.03 -2.64 -3.56
CA VAL A 136 -14.23 -2.09 -2.23
C VAL A 136 -13.75 -0.65 -2.21
N GLU A 137 -14.65 0.31 -2.00
CA GLU A 137 -14.30 1.72 -1.85
C GLU A 137 -14.22 2.11 -0.38
N LEU A 138 -13.10 2.72 -0.01
CA LEU A 138 -12.77 3.08 1.35
C LEU A 138 -12.37 4.55 1.45
N ALA A 139 -12.75 5.21 2.54
CA ALA A 139 -12.19 6.51 2.91
C ALA A 139 -11.47 6.40 4.25
N PRO A 140 -10.34 7.08 4.46
CA PRO A 140 -9.72 7.13 5.76
C PRO A 140 -10.67 7.78 6.77
N LYS A 141 -10.76 7.25 8.00
CA LYS A 141 -11.59 7.82 9.06
C LYS A 141 -11.05 9.16 9.56
N GLU A 142 -9.73 9.31 9.51
CA GLU A 142 -9.06 10.56 9.81
C GLU A 142 -8.51 11.18 8.52
N PRO A 143 -8.63 12.50 8.31
CA PRO A 143 -8.14 13.16 7.12
C PRO A 143 -6.63 12.96 6.94
N LEU A 144 -6.21 12.57 5.73
CA LEU A 144 -4.82 12.41 5.35
C LEU A 144 -4.58 13.22 4.06
N ALA A 145 -3.50 14.01 4.02
CA ALA A 145 -3.16 14.78 2.82
C ALA A 145 -2.83 13.88 1.61
N THR A 146 -2.24 12.72 1.89
CA THR A 146 -1.76 11.76 0.89
C THR A 146 -2.80 10.73 0.47
N LEU A 147 -3.95 10.68 1.16
CA LEU A 147 -5.00 9.68 0.90
C LEU A 147 -6.39 10.24 1.19
N SER A 148 -7.17 10.47 0.17
CA SER A 148 -8.59 10.86 0.26
C SER A 148 -9.55 9.68 0.07
N LYS A 149 -9.17 8.72 -0.78
CA LYS A 149 -9.94 7.52 -1.09
C LYS A 149 -9.03 6.37 -1.50
N LEU A 150 -9.40 5.16 -1.14
CA LEU A 150 -8.78 3.91 -1.55
C LEU A 150 -9.81 3.01 -2.22
N ILE A 151 -9.50 2.48 -3.40
CA ILE A 151 -10.31 1.45 -4.04
C ILE A 151 -9.48 0.17 -4.15
N LEU A 152 -9.99 -0.93 -3.61
CA LEU A 152 -9.37 -2.24 -3.71
C LEU A 152 -10.18 -3.13 -4.64
N THR A 153 -9.51 -3.74 -5.62
CA THR A 153 -10.07 -4.86 -6.38
C THR A 153 -9.55 -6.15 -5.76
N VAL A 154 -10.46 -7.01 -5.35
CA VAL A 154 -10.19 -8.16 -4.48
C VAL A 154 -10.80 -9.42 -5.08
N ASP A 155 -10.03 -10.48 -5.23
CA ASP A 155 -10.51 -11.80 -5.65
C ASP A 155 -11.51 -12.35 -4.62
N LYS A 156 -12.70 -12.73 -5.06
CA LYS A 156 -13.79 -13.19 -4.18
C LYS A 156 -13.51 -14.51 -3.47
N LYS A 157 -12.66 -15.36 -4.02
CA LYS A 157 -12.38 -16.68 -3.45
C LYS A 157 -11.29 -16.63 -2.40
N SER A 158 -10.22 -15.88 -2.70
CA SER A 158 -9.03 -15.83 -1.85
C SER A 158 -8.96 -14.58 -0.98
N TYR A 159 -9.79 -13.57 -1.23
CA TYR A 159 -9.72 -12.24 -0.61
C TYR A 159 -8.35 -11.57 -0.79
N THR A 160 -7.65 -11.92 -1.86
CA THR A 160 -6.37 -11.33 -2.22
C THR A 160 -6.59 -10.02 -2.98
N VAL A 161 -5.90 -8.96 -2.58
CA VAL A 161 -5.92 -7.67 -3.28
C VAL A 161 -5.15 -7.82 -4.59
N LEU A 162 -5.84 -7.63 -5.71
CA LEU A 162 -5.28 -7.69 -7.06
C LEU A 162 -4.88 -6.31 -7.58
N GLN A 163 -5.58 -5.25 -7.11
CA GLN A 163 -5.31 -3.87 -7.47
C GLN A 163 -5.66 -2.94 -6.31
N ALA A 164 -4.86 -1.90 -6.16
CA ALA A 164 -5.11 -0.78 -5.25
C ALA A 164 -5.02 0.55 -6.01
N ASP A 165 -6.10 1.33 -5.98
CA ASP A 165 -6.16 2.69 -6.51
C ASP A 165 -6.19 3.67 -5.34
N VAL A 166 -5.11 4.43 -5.17
CA VAL A 166 -4.91 5.42 -4.11
C VAL A 166 -5.18 6.81 -4.66
N PHE A 167 -6.17 7.49 -4.13
CA PHE A 167 -6.50 8.86 -4.49
C PHE A 167 -5.94 9.82 -3.45
N ASP A 168 -5.18 10.81 -3.86
CA ASP A 168 -4.73 11.89 -2.98
C ASP A 168 -5.78 13.00 -2.82
N GLY A 169 -5.48 13.99 -1.97
CA GLY A 169 -6.37 15.14 -1.74
C GLY A 169 -6.54 16.06 -2.95
N LEU A 170 -5.67 15.99 -3.95
CA LEU A 170 -5.73 16.77 -5.19
C LEU A 170 -6.51 16.03 -6.29
N GLY A 171 -6.84 14.75 -6.08
CA GLY A 171 -7.54 13.90 -7.03
C GLY A 171 -6.63 13.20 -8.03
N ASN A 172 -5.31 13.17 -7.79
CA ASN A 172 -4.43 12.28 -8.52
C ASN A 172 -4.64 10.83 -8.05
N VAL A 173 -4.33 9.87 -8.91
CA VAL A 173 -4.50 8.44 -8.63
C VAL A 173 -3.19 7.71 -8.83
N THR A 174 -2.76 6.96 -7.83
CA THR A 174 -1.73 5.94 -7.96
C THR A 174 -2.43 4.58 -8.02
N ARG A 175 -2.43 3.97 -9.20
CA ARG A 175 -2.97 2.63 -9.42
C ARG A 175 -1.85 1.62 -9.41
N THR A 176 -1.96 0.60 -8.56
CA THR A 176 -1.00 -0.51 -8.52
C THR A 176 -1.74 -1.82 -8.72
N ARG A 177 -1.38 -2.58 -9.77
CA ARG A 177 -1.87 -3.91 -10.05
C ARG A 177 -0.80 -4.93 -9.67
N PHE A 178 -1.21 -5.99 -8.98
CA PHE A 178 -0.36 -7.10 -8.58
C PHE A 178 -0.62 -8.33 -9.45
N ILE A 179 0.44 -8.98 -9.92
CA ILE A 179 0.41 -10.11 -10.83
C ILE A 179 1.28 -11.21 -10.26
N GLU A 180 0.89 -12.49 -10.46
CA GLU A 180 1.65 -13.65 -9.97
C GLU A 180 1.92 -13.61 -8.46
N ILE A 181 0.89 -13.24 -7.70
CA ILE A 181 0.98 -13.11 -6.24
C ILE A 181 1.24 -14.47 -5.59
N LYS A 182 2.30 -14.55 -4.79
CA LYS A 182 2.61 -15.70 -3.94
C LYS A 182 2.71 -15.25 -2.48
N THR A 183 2.19 -16.05 -1.58
CA THR A 183 2.17 -15.75 -0.15
C THR A 183 2.87 -16.83 0.66
N ASN A 184 3.49 -16.46 1.80
CA ASN A 184 4.17 -17.37 2.70
C ASN A 184 5.30 -18.16 2.01
N VAL A 185 6.10 -17.45 1.20
CA VAL A 185 7.24 -18.03 0.46
C VAL A 185 8.50 -18.17 1.30
N GLY A 186 8.50 -17.63 2.53
CA GLY A 186 9.61 -17.77 3.48
C GLY A 186 10.74 -16.79 3.25
N LEU A 187 10.44 -15.53 2.90
CA LEU A 187 11.45 -14.50 2.69
C LEU A 187 12.33 -14.30 3.94
N SER A 188 13.65 -14.25 3.79
CA SER A 188 14.56 -13.99 4.90
C SER A 188 14.52 -12.49 5.30
N ASN A 189 14.82 -12.17 6.57
CA ASN A 189 14.92 -10.77 6.99
C ASN A 189 16.09 -10.05 6.30
N SER A 190 17.20 -10.76 6.02
CA SER A 190 18.35 -10.21 5.32
C SER A 190 18.03 -9.75 3.90
N PHE A 191 16.97 -10.29 3.27
CA PHE A 191 16.51 -9.85 1.95
C PHE A 191 16.01 -8.40 1.94
N PHE A 192 15.58 -7.90 3.08
CA PHE A 192 15.08 -6.53 3.27
C PHE A 192 16.16 -5.56 3.78
N HIS A 193 17.39 -6.01 3.91
CA HIS A 193 18.51 -5.13 4.24
C HIS A 193 19.10 -4.52 2.96
N PHE A 194 19.38 -3.22 3.00
CA PHE A 194 19.99 -2.51 1.88
C PHE A 194 21.40 -2.03 2.21
N THR A 195 22.38 -2.49 1.44
CA THR A 195 23.75 -1.99 1.50
C THR A 195 23.91 -0.88 0.48
N ILE A 196 24.21 0.33 0.95
CA ILE A 196 24.38 1.50 0.09
C ILE A 196 25.63 1.32 -0.76
N PRO A 197 25.54 1.40 -2.10
CA PRO A 197 26.70 1.26 -2.97
C PRO A 197 27.75 2.39 -2.76
N PRO A 198 29.04 2.11 -2.94
CA PRO A 198 30.07 3.14 -2.86
C PRO A 198 29.82 4.28 -3.85
N GLY A 199 30.07 5.52 -3.42
CA GLY A 199 29.88 6.72 -4.25
C GLY A 199 28.44 7.20 -4.35
N THR A 200 27.51 6.63 -3.55
CA THR A 200 26.11 7.09 -3.46
C THR A 200 26.02 8.23 -2.44
N GLU A 201 25.41 9.33 -2.82
CA GLU A 201 25.07 10.43 -1.91
C GLU A 201 23.95 10.00 -0.96
N ILE A 202 24.11 10.24 0.35
CA ILE A 202 23.14 9.89 1.36
C ILE A 202 22.39 11.15 1.81
N ILE A 203 21.10 11.22 1.51
CA ILE A 203 20.21 12.31 1.91
C ILE A 203 19.33 11.82 3.06
N LYS A 204 19.59 12.33 4.28
CA LYS A 204 18.74 12.01 5.44
C LYS A 204 17.55 12.95 5.48
N MET A 205 16.35 12.39 5.46
CA MET A 205 15.12 13.15 5.67
C MET A 205 14.96 13.42 7.16
N GLN A 206 15.38 14.64 7.61
CA GLN A 206 15.21 15.08 9.00
C GLN A 206 13.74 15.37 9.32
N GLU A 207 13.37 15.27 10.61
CA GLU A 207 12.10 15.83 11.08
C GLU A 207 12.11 17.33 10.85
N SER A 208 11.08 17.85 10.20
CA SER A 208 10.77 19.27 10.26
C SER A 208 10.39 19.57 11.73
N THR A 209 11.37 19.93 12.53
CA THR A 209 11.11 20.56 13.82
C THR A 209 10.42 21.86 13.51
N THR A 210 9.10 21.93 13.70
CA THR A 210 8.38 23.20 13.79
C THR A 210 9.08 24.01 14.89
N PRO A 211 9.60 25.21 14.63
CA PRO A 211 10.21 26.00 15.69
C PRO A 211 9.14 26.24 16.74
N SER A 212 9.32 25.71 17.93
CA SER A 212 8.54 26.02 19.11
C SER A 212 8.58 27.57 19.26
N GLY A 213 7.37 28.18 19.17
CA GLY A 213 7.18 29.60 19.19
C GLY A 213 7.99 30.29 20.26
N GLY A 214 8.80 31.27 19.83
CA GLY A 214 9.52 32.17 20.69
C GLY A 214 8.54 32.86 21.63
N LYS A 215 8.73 32.66 22.94
CA LYS A 215 8.08 33.42 23.99
C LYS A 215 8.46 34.90 23.77
N GLY A 216 7.46 35.73 23.50
CA GLY A 216 7.63 37.16 23.47
C GLY A 216 8.27 37.69 24.76
N ALA A 217 9.32 38.47 24.60
CA ALA A 217 9.89 39.23 25.67
C ALA A 217 8.91 40.34 26.13
N PRO A 218 8.81 40.66 27.42
CA PRO A 218 7.96 41.74 27.88
C PRO A 218 8.62 43.09 27.56
N SER A 219 7.89 43.95 26.91
CA SER A 219 8.24 45.37 26.74
C SER A 219 8.18 46.10 28.08
N LYS A 220 9.25 46.81 28.35
CA LYS A 220 9.24 47.92 29.30
C LYS A 220 8.78 49.19 28.62
#